data_b62834ce05f39a46508787a76e5dd565
#
_entry.id   b62834ce05f39a46508787a76e5dd565
#
_cell.length_a   1.000
_cell.length_b   1.000
_cell.length_c   1.000
_cell.angle_alpha   90.00
_cell.angle_beta   90.00
_cell.angle_gamma   90.00
#
_symmetry.space_group_name_H-M   'P 1'
#
loop_
_entity.id
_entity.type
_entity.pdbx_description
1 polymer ?
#
loop_
_entity_poly.entity_id
_entity_poly.type
_entity_poly.pdbx_seq_one_letter_code
_entity_poly.pdbx_strand_id
1 'polypeptide(L)'
;IMRQGKIRVMRSEAVKIGESLPLPRFVHDLNASQNFSHELLTLLGLITSEGLIYPKFVRIFNTDKDVLNVIGQSFNKLSIRYHSINSKGKQVGFATGQDFAKKIIELGAGGKSGEKRVPSIIFSLSNGQVAQYLKAYYEGDGGVDGHQICATTKSKDLASDLTYLLLRFGIIARLRPNFKRATNTNDEGDTYYQVSISGRDQLEKFASQIGFLTETKNAKLKNLIDSSSVENTNVDVIPSLGPVFKYLCNSLYPTTEIRTPQILIDIKNGEYNPSREQLSEAIKLCEGRISQLNSLGNQIQLLRTLPPINKLIEIGKRSRKLNTLLWEELGQSWRIMKQYIHPPLAQNALILYKTIT
;
A
#
# COMPACT_ATOMS: atom_id res chain seq x y z
N ILE A 1 10.86 12.89 2.96
CA ILE A 1 9.59 13.46 3.41
C ILE A 1 9.11 14.54 2.45
N MET A 2 7.83 14.81 2.51
CA MET A 2 7.21 15.90 1.75
C MET A 2 6.92 17.08 2.69
N ARG A 3 7.57 18.22 2.43
CA ARG A 3 7.33 19.46 3.15
C ARG A 3 7.13 20.59 2.17
N GLN A 4 6.05 21.37 2.33
CA GLN A 4 5.71 22.50 1.45
C GLN A 4 5.72 22.10 -0.05
N GLY A 5 5.15 20.93 -0.37
CA GLY A 5 5.11 20.41 -1.74
C GLY A 5 6.45 19.96 -2.33
N LYS A 6 7.54 19.89 -1.53
CA LYS A 6 8.87 19.41 -1.94
C LYS A 6 9.22 18.11 -1.25
N ILE A 7 9.81 17.18 -2.02
CA ILE A 7 10.51 16.05 -1.42
C ILE A 7 11.85 16.55 -0.88
N ARG A 8 12.09 16.27 0.38
CA ARG A 8 13.37 16.58 1.04
C ARG A 8 13.96 15.31 1.61
N VAL A 9 15.22 15.10 1.34
CA VAL A 9 16.02 14.05 2.00
C VAL A 9 16.24 14.49 3.44
N MET A 10 15.94 13.59 4.38
CA MET A 10 16.14 13.84 5.80
C MET A 10 16.65 12.56 6.47
N ARG A 11 17.31 12.70 7.60
CA ARG A 11 17.62 11.57 8.47
C ARG A 11 16.32 11.03 9.07
N SER A 12 16.22 9.71 9.20
CA SER A 12 15.00 9.05 9.73
C SER A 12 14.59 9.54 11.11
N GLU A 13 15.58 9.84 11.97
CA GLU A 13 15.36 10.38 13.30
C GLU A 13 14.73 11.79 13.33
N ALA A 14 14.85 12.53 12.24
CA ALA A 14 14.28 13.87 12.13
C ALA A 14 12.84 13.89 11.58
N VAL A 15 12.30 12.73 11.21
CA VAL A 15 10.93 12.59 10.72
C VAL A 15 9.97 12.66 11.91
N LYS A 16 8.94 13.50 11.82
CA LYS A 16 7.93 13.70 12.85
C LYS A 16 6.64 12.96 12.52
N ILE A 17 5.91 12.58 13.54
CA ILE A 17 4.56 12.01 13.38
C ILE A 17 3.68 13.04 12.67
N GLY A 18 2.90 12.58 11.69
CA GLY A 18 2.03 13.43 10.85
C GLY A 18 2.70 13.94 9.57
N GLU A 19 3.99 13.70 9.36
CA GLU A 19 4.64 14.04 8.09
C GLU A 19 4.36 13.00 7.02
N SER A 20 4.20 13.48 5.77
CA SER A 20 3.95 12.62 4.62
C SER A 20 5.26 12.07 4.06
N LEU A 21 5.31 10.75 3.92
CA LEU A 21 6.43 10.05 3.30
C LEU A 21 6.08 9.72 1.84
N PRO A 22 6.95 10.07 0.88
CA PRO A 22 6.80 9.58 -0.48
C PRO A 22 7.13 8.08 -0.53
N LEU A 23 6.26 7.31 -1.18
CA LEU A 23 6.44 5.89 -1.41
C LEU A 23 6.58 5.60 -2.91
N PRO A 24 7.46 4.66 -3.32
CA PRO A 24 7.52 4.22 -4.70
C PRO A 24 6.24 3.44 -5.03
N ARG A 25 5.59 3.79 -6.16
CA ARG A 25 4.41 3.04 -6.62
C ARG A 25 4.75 1.77 -7.38
N PHE A 26 5.91 1.78 -7.99
CA PHE A 26 6.44 0.64 -8.71
C PHE A 26 7.87 0.40 -8.26
N VAL A 27 8.12 -0.79 -7.82
CA VAL A 27 9.45 -1.33 -7.69
C VAL A 27 9.65 -2.25 -8.88
N HIS A 28 10.65 -1.98 -9.72
CA HIS A 28 10.93 -2.83 -10.87
C HIS A 28 11.16 -4.26 -10.43
N ASP A 29 10.64 -5.20 -11.22
CA ASP A 29 10.92 -6.61 -10.98
C ASP A 29 12.43 -6.84 -11.09
N LEU A 30 12.98 -7.57 -10.14
CA LEU A 30 14.39 -7.92 -10.19
C LEU A 30 14.57 -9.06 -11.20
N ASN A 31 15.54 -8.91 -12.10
CA ASN A 31 15.99 -10.01 -12.90
C ASN A 31 16.70 -11.01 -11.97
N ALA A 32 15.90 -11.85 -11.32
CA ALA A 32 16.39 -12.79 -10.34
C ALA A 32 17.31 -13.82 -11.01
N SER A 33 18.53 -13.92 -10.53
CA SER A 33 19.48 -14.96 -10.96
C SER A 33 19.14 -16.33 -10.40
N GLN A 34 18.29 -16.39 -9.37
CA GLN A 34 17.88 -17.62 -8.69
C GLN A 34 16.40 -17.90 -8.94
N ASN A 35 16.10 -19.17 -9.20
CA ASN A 35 14.75 -19.63 -9.38
C ASN A 35 14.47 -20.81 -8.43
N PHE A 36 13.55 -20.60 -7.50
CA PHE A 36 13.10 -21.64 -6.58
C PHE A 36 11.77 -22.22 -7.04
N SER A 37 11.57 -23.51 -6.74
CA SER A 37 10.30 -24.15 -7.04
C SER A 37 9.15 -23.53 -6.24
N HIS A 38 7.98 -23.57 -6.83
CA HIS A 38 6.73 -23.08 -6.22
C HIS A 38 6.49 -23.71 -4.84
N GLU A 39 6.76 -25.00 -4.72
CA GLU A 39 6.61 -25.78 -3.49
C GLU A 39 7.53 -25.29 -2.37
N LEU A 40 8.78 -24.98 -2.70
CA LEU A 40 9.72 -24.49 -1.69
C LEU A 40 9.33 -23.11 -1.18
N LEU A 41 8.89 -22.22 -2.07
CA LEU A 41 8.40 -20.87 -1.69
C LEU A 41 7.12 -20.96 -0.87
N THR A 42 6.22 -21.88 -1.20
CA THR A 42 5.03 -22.16 -0.40
C THR A 42 5.41 -22.62 1.00
N LEU A 43 6.32 -23.59 1.12
CA LEU A 43 6.78 -24.05 2.42
C LEU A 43 7.47 -22.93 3.21
N LEU A 44 8.31 -22.09 2.58
CA LEU A 44 8.97 -20.95 3.24
C LEU A 44 7.94 -19.95 3.80
N GLY A 45 6.90 -19.63 3.06
CA GLY A 45 5.82 -18.74 3.51
C GLY A 45 5.08 -19.33 4.72
N LEU A 46 4.67 -20.59 4.64
CA LEU A 46 3.99 -21.30 5.73
C LEU A 46 4.90 -21.54 6.95
N ILE A 47 6.19 -21.75 6.75
CA ILE A 47 7.16 -21.86 7.86
C ILE A 47 7.35 -20.50 8.53
N THR A 48 7.40 -19.43 7.78
CA THR A 48 7.54 -18.09 8.36
C THR A 48 6.33 -17.71 9.22
N SER A 49 5.12 -18.05 8.78
CA SER A 49 3.89 -17.84 9.57
C SER A 49 3.79 -18.86 10.72
N GLU A 50 3.55 -20.10 10.41
CA GLU A 50 3.09 -21.15 11.32
C GLU A 50 4.20 -22.12 11.77
N GLY A 51 5.45 -21.89 11.33
CA GLY A 51 6.55 -22.82 11.55
C GLY A 51 7.34 -22.59 12.84
N LEU A 52 7.88 -23.70 13.36
CA LEU A 52 8.94 -23.74 14.35
C LEU A 52 10.18 -24.32 13.72
N ILE A 53 11.28 -23.59 13.76
CA ILE A 53 12.56 -23.97 13.16
C ILE A 53 13.57 -24.22 14.27
N TYR A 54 14.13 -25.43 14.25
CA TYR A 54 15.23 -25.82 15.11
C TYR A 54 16.36 -26.41 14.24
N PRO A 55 17.60 -26.44 14.72
CA PRO A 55 18.72 -26.97 13.92
C PRO A 55 18.54 -28.44 13.46
N LYS A 56 17.73 -29.21 14.17
CA LYS A 56 17.50 -30.62 13.90
C LYS A 56 16.17 -30.97 13.22
N PHE A 57 15.22 -30.01 13.18
CA PHE A 57 13.90 -30.25 12.60
C PHE A 57 13.16 -28.95 12.32
N VAL A 58 12.18 -29.01 11.41
CA VAL A 58 11.17 -27.98 11.21
C VAL A 58 9.80 -28.59 11.49
N ARG A 59 8.95 -27.85 12.20
CA ARG A 59 7.54 -28.21 12.36
C ARG A 59 6.69 -27.11 11.76
N ILE A 60 5.64 -27.50 11.03
CA ILE A 60 4.63 -26.58 10.50
C ILE A 60 3.30 -27.02 11.08
N PHE A 61 2.57 -26.10 11.71
CA PHE A 61 1.27 -26.38 12.32
C PHE A 61 0.16 -25.75 11.49
N ASN A 62 -0.90 -26.50 11.24
CA ASN A 62 -2.14 -25.99 10.68
C ASN A 62 -3.27 -27.00 10.95
N THR A 63 -4.51 -26.53 11.00
CA THR A 63 -5.69 -27.36 11.20
C THR A 63 -6.60 -27.41 9.97
N ASP A 64 -6.36 -26.54 9.00
CA ASP A 64 -7.10 -26.54 7.74
C ASP A 64 -6.61 -27.68 6.85
N LYS A 65 -7.54 -28.51 6.39
CA LYS A 65 -7.24 -29.69 5.59
C LYS A 65 -6.63 -29.36 4.23
N ASP A 66 -7.06 -28.27 3.61
CA ASP A 66 -6.56 -27.86 2.30
C ASP A 66 -5.11 -27.36 2.42
N VAL A 67 -4.81 -26.62 3.48
CA VAL A 67 -3.43 -26.19 3.79
C VAL A 67 -2.54 -27.39 4.12
N LEU A 68 -3.03 -28.34 4.94
CA LEU A 68 -2.29 -29.56 5.23
C LEU A 68 -2.00 -30.38 3.97
N ASN A 69 -2.95 -30.46 3.05
CA ASN A 69 -2.79 -31.10 1.76
C ASN A 69 -1.68 -30.42 0.92
N VAL A 70 -1.71 -29.08 0.84
CA VAL A 70 -0.69 -28.30 0.12
C VAL A 70 0.70 -28.54 0.70
N ILE A 71 0.83 -28.57 2.04
CA ILE A 71 2.11 -28.86 2.71
C ILE A 71 2.61 -30.28 2.34
N GLY A 72 1.74 -31.29 2.48
CA GLY A 72 2.11 -32.69 2.16
C GLY A 72 2.51 -32.89 0.70
N GLN A 73 1.75 -32.29 -0.23
CA GLN A 73 2.08 -32.33 -1.67
C GLN A 73 3.41 -31.64 -1.96
N SER A 74 3.68 -30.50 -1.31
CA SER A 74 4.93 -29.77 -1.46
C SER A 74 6.13 -30.59 -0.97
N PHE A 75 6.01 -31.25 0.18
CA PHE A 75 7.04 -32.15 0.67
C PHE A 75 7.30 -33.32 -0.29
N ASN A 76 6.23 -33.97 -0.80
CA ASN A 76 6.33 -35.06 -1.75
C ASN A 76 7.04 -34.65 -3.04
N LYS A 77 6.64 -33.53 -3.64
CA LYS A 77 7.28 -33.01 -4.86
C LYS A 77 8.75 -32.65 -4.67
N LEU A 78 9.12 -32.18 -3.48
CA LEU A 78 10.50 -31.85 -3.13
C LEU A 78 11.30 -33.08 -2.61
N SER A 79 10.67 -34.26 -2.55
CA SER A 79 11.25 -35.48 -1.99
C SER A 79 11.75 -35.29 -0.55
N ILE A 80 11.07 -34.48 0.25
CA ILE A 80 11.40 -34.25 1.65
C ILE A 80 10.70 -35.28 2.51
N ARG A 81 11.45 -35.93 3.37
CA ARG A 81 10.89 -36.85 4.37
C ARG A 81 10.20 -36.05 5.49
N TYR A 82 8.99 -36.48 5.83
CA TYR A 82 8.19 -35.81 6.87
C TYR A 82 7.37 -36.85 7.67
N HIS A 83 6.89 -36.41 8.83
CA HIS A 83 5.94 -37.11 9.67
C HIS A 83 4.75 -36.20 9.98
N SER A 84 3.56 -36.80 10.00
CA SER A 84 2.36 -36.09 10.44
C SER A 84 2.37 -35.88 11.96
N ILE A 85 2.03 -34.71 12.42
CA ILE A 85 1.82 -34.41 13.83
C ILE A 85 0.32 -34.52 14.10
N ASN A 86 -0.07 -35.35 15.05
CA ASN A 86 -1.45 -35.58 15.42
C ASN A 86 -1.71 -35.13 16.86
N SER A 87 -2.86 -34.53 17.11
CA SER A 87 -3.36 -34.16 18.43
C SER A 87 -4.84 -34.53 18.55
N LYS A 88 -5.20 -35.25 19.60
CA LYS A 88 -6.60 -35.71 19.85
C LYS A 88 -7.23 -36.39 18.63
N GLY A 89 -6.45 -37.26 17.94
CA GLY A 89 -6.89 -38.03 16.78
C GLY A 89 -7.03 -37.23 15.47
N LYS A 90 -6.66 -35.93 15.46
CA LYS A 90 -6.65 -35.10 14.25
C LYS A 90 -5.23 -34.68 13.89
N GLN A 91 -4.94 -34.63 12.59
CA GLN A 91 -3.69 -34.07 12.12
C GLN A 91 -3.67 -32.56 12.36
N VAL A 92 -2.58 -32.05 12.94
CA VAL A 92 -2.37 -30.65 13.28
C VAL A 92 -1.08 -30.10 12.71
N GLY A 93 -0.38 -30.83 11.85
CA GLY A 93 0.83 -30.36 11.21
C GLY A 93 1.74 -31.45 10.71
N PHE A 94 2.98 -31.06 10.43
CA PHE A 94 4.06 -31.91 9.93
C PHE A 94 5.38 -31.56 10.62
N ALA A 95 6.25 -32.60 10.77
CA ALA A 95 7.61 -32.45 11.20
C ALA A 95 8.57 -33.04 10.16
N THR A 96 9.68 -32.37 9.95
CA THR A 96 10.76 -32.79 9.03
C THR A 96 12.07 -33.02 9.77
N GLY A 97 13.05 -33.60 9.11
CA GLY A 97 14.37 -33.85 9.68
C GLY A 97 15.36 -32.69 9.49
N GLN A 98 16.61 -32.99 9.91
CA GLN A 98 17.73 -32.03 9.99
C GLN A 98 18.15 -31.48 8.63
N ASP A 99 18.12 -32.28 7.55
CA ASP A 99 18.58 -31.81 6.24
C ASP A 99 17.70 -30.67 5.69
N PHE A 100 16.39 -30.81 5.85
CA PHE A 100 15.47 -29.76 5.49
C PHE A 100 15.62 -28.54 6.41
N ALA A 101 15.83 -28.76 7.71
CA ALA A 101 16.05 -27.66 8.65
C ALA A 101 17.29 -26.84 8.29
N LYS A 102 18.41 -27.51 7.95
CA LYS A 102 19.64 -26.82 7.47
C LYS A 102 19.35 -25.97 6.24
N LYS A 103 18.70 -26.56 5.23
CA LYS A 103 18.34 -25.86 4.00
C LYS A 103 17.49 -24.61 4.27
N ILE A 104 16.50 -24.69 5.14
CA ILE A 104 15.62 -23.57 5.48
C ILE A 104 16.40 -22.46 6.22
N ILE A 105 17.30 -22.83 7.12
CA ILE A 105 18.17 -21.88 7.85
C ILE A 105 19.14 -21.19 6.88
N GLU A 106 19.76 -21.93 5.95
CA GLU A 106 20.65 -21.39 4.91
C GLU A 106 19.94 -20.39 3.99
N LEU A 107 18.63 -20.56 3.75
CA LEU A 107 17.81 -19.62 3.02
C LEU A 107 17.43 -18.37 3.84
N GLY A 108 17.85 -18.31 5.10
CA GLY A 108 17.64 -17.16 5.98
C GLY A 108 16.36 -17.21 6.82
N ALA A 109 15.66 -18.36 6.87
CA ALA A 109 14.52 -18.51 7.74
C ALA A 109 14.96 -18.95 9.14
N GLY A 110 14.39 -18.34 10.20
CA GLY A 110 14.77 -18.67 11.59
C GLY A 110 14.12 -17.72 12.58
N GLY A 111 14.60 -17.80 13.82
CA GLY A 111 14.15 -16.95 14.91
C GLY A 111 12.92 -17.46 15.67
N LYS A 112 12.77 -17.01 16.91
CA LYS A 112 11.55 -17.18 17.71
C LYS A 112 10.48 -16.23 17.20
N SER A 113 9.24 -16.36 17.63
CA SER A 113 8.10 -15.58 17.11
C SER A 113 8.33 -14.06 17.10
N GLY A 114 9.03 -13.52 18.10
CA GLY A 114 9.39 -12.09 18.15
C GLY A 114 10.62 -11.69 17.32
N GLU A 115 11.38 -12.66 16.83
CA GLU A 115 12.64 -12.47 16.09
C GLU A 115 12.54 -12.87 14.63
N LYS A 116 11.41 -13.48 14.22
CA LYS A 116 11.17 -13.90 12.85
C LYS A 116 11.35 -12.73 11.88
N ARG A 117 11.87 -13.06 10.70
CA ARG A 117 11.96 -12.14 9.56
C ARG A 117 11.54 -12.84 8.28
N VAL A 118 11.28 -12.08 7.25
CA VAL A 118 11.25 -12.63 5.90
C VAL A 118 12.64 -13.19 5.58
N PRO A 119 12.76 -14.43 5.10
CA PRO A 119 14.04 -14.99 4.68
C PRO A 119 14.73 -14.06 3.68
N SER A 120 16.00 -13.73 3.92
CA SER A 120 16.73 -12.71 3.15
C SER A 120 16.74 -12.98 1.65
N ILE A 121 16.75 -14.26 1.26
CA ILE A 121 16.70 -14.66 -0.14
C ILE A 121 15.47 -14.15 -0.88
N ILE A 122 14.32 -14.02 -0.20
CA ILE A 122 13.04 -13.58 -0.81
C ILE A 122 13.17 -12.18 -1.43
N PHE A 123 13.98 -11.31 -0.83
CA PHE A 123 14.15 -9.94 -1.34
C PHE A 123 14.88 -9.88 -2.70
N SER A 124 15.62 -10.93 -3.07
CA SER A 124 16.36 -11.02 -4.34
C SER A 124 15.61 -11.76 -5.45
N LEU A 125 14.40 -12.26 -5.16
CA LEU A 125 13.61 -13.05 -6.12
C LEU A 125 12.74 -12.16 -7.01
N SER A 126 12.25 -12.73 -8.12
CA SER A 126 11.27 -12.09 -9.00
C SER A 126 9.92 -11.86 -8.30
N ASN A 127 9.12 -10.94 -8.80
CA ASN A 127 7.80 -10.65 -8.22
C ASN A 127 6.90 -11.89 -8.21
N GLY A 128 6.93 -12.73 -9.23
CA GLY A 128 6.16 -13.98 -9.26
C GLY A 128 6.54 -14.94 -8.13
N GLN A 129 7.82 -15.05 -7.82
CA GLN A 129 8.32 -15.88 -6.72
C GLN A 129 7.99 -15.27 -5.34
N VAL A 130 8.13 -13.96 -5.20
CA VAL A 130 7.72 -13.24 -3.97
C VAL A 130 6.22 -13.35 -3.74
N ALA A 131 5.40 -13.24 -4.80
CA ALA A 131 3.95 -13.44 -4.71
C ALA A 131 3.59 -14.81 -4.15
N GLN A 132 4.28 -15.86 -4.59
CA GLN A 132 4.06 -17.23 -4.08
C GLN A 132 4.43 -17.37 -2.59
N TYR A 133 5.53 -16.76 -2.17
CA TYR A 133 5.90 -16.72 -0.76
C TYR A 133 4.86 -15.96 0.08
N LEU A 134 4.44 -14.76 -0.37
CA LEU A 134 3.44 -13.95 0.32
C LEU A 134 2.07 -14.65 0.37
N LYS A 135 1.66 -15.28 -0.73
CA LYS A 135 0.42 -16.09 -0.78
C LYS A 135 0.38 -17.10 0.35
N ALA A 136 1.46 -17.84 0.53
CA ALA A 136 1.59 -18.85 1.57
C ALA A 136 1.69 -18.25 2.98
N TYR A 137 2.42 -17.14 3.14
CA TYR A 137 2.50 -16.45 4.42
C TYR A 137 1.13 -15.93 4.88
N TYR A 138 0.39 -15.27 3.97
CA TYR A 138 -0.95 -14.76 4.26
C TYR A 138 -1.98 -15.87 4.43
N GLU A 139 -1.73 -17.07 3.91
CA GLU A 139 -2.56 -18.23 4.22
C GLU A 139 -2.44 -18.63 5.69
N GLY A 140 -1.23 -18.62 6.28
CA GLY A 140 -1.04 -18.93 7.69
C GLY A 140 -1.52 -17.78 8.59
N ASP A 141 -0.74 -16.71 8.66
CA ASP A 141 -0.94 -15.61 9.63
C ASP A 141 -1.90 -14.51 9.15
N GLY A 142 -2.33 -14.54 7.88
CA GLY A 142 -3.20 -13.53 7.30
C GLY A 142 -4.65 -13.98 7.13
N GLY A 143 -5.51 -13.00 6.91
CA GLY A 143 -6.93 -13.25 6.64
C GLY A 143 -7.70 -11.98 6.36
N VAL A 144 -8.97 -12.18 5.96
CA VAL A 144 -9.94 -11.09 5.83
C VAL A 144 -10.54 -10.82 7.20
N ASP A 145 -10.44 -9.58 7.66
CA ASP A 145 -10.95 -9.11 8.95
C ASP A 145 -11.67 -7.77 8.76
N GLY A 146 -12.99 -7.78 8.92
CA GLY A 146 -13.83 -6.61 8.64
C GLY A 146 -13.69 -6.14 7.20
N HIS A 147 -13.18 -4.91 7.02
CA HIS A 147 -13.00 -4.25 5.71
C HIS A 147 -11.57 -4.27 5.20
N GLN A 148 -10.75 -5.19 5.67
CA GLN A 148 -9.32 -5.23 5.35
C GLN A 148 -8.80 -6.66 5.29
N ILE A 149 -7.65 -6.84 4.62
CA ILE A 149 -6.79 -8.01 4.81
C ILE A 149 -5.79 -7.63 5.90
N CYS A 150 -5.58 -8.50 6.88
CA CYS A 150 -4.58 -8.26 7.89
C CYS A 150 -3.75 -9.51 8.18
N ALA A 151 -2.51 -9.27 8.60
CA ALA A 151 -1.65 -10.26 9.21
C ALA A 151 -1.09 -9.68 10.51
N THR A 152 -0.96 -10.50 11.54
CA THR A 152 -0.49 -10.06 12.86
C THR A 152 0.71 -10.91 13.27
N THR A 153 1.80 -10.26 13.63
CA THR A 153 3.01 -10.92 14.11
C THR A 153 3.55 -10.26 15.37
N LYS A 154 4.28 -11.03 16.18
CA LYS A 154 5.02 -10.50 17.34
C LYS A 154 6.31 -9.79 16.91
N SER A 155 6.84 -10.10 15.73
CA SER A 155 8.07 -9.51 15.22
C SER A 155 7.79 -8.18 14.50
N LYS A 156 8.36 -7.09 15.00
CA LYS A 156 8.35 -5.78 14.33
C LYS A 156 9.07 -5.84 12.98
N ASP A 157 10.17 -6.56 12.95
CA ASP A 157 11.00 -6.67 11.76
C ASP A 157 10.28 -7.46 10.65
N LEU A 158 9.62 -8.57 11.00
CA LEU A 158 8.81 -9.31 10.04
C LEU A 158 7.66 -8.45 9.48
N ALA A 159 6.98 -7.70 10.34
CA ALA A 159 5.91 -6.81 9.90
C ALA A 159 6.43 -5.70 8.95
N SER A 160 7.61 -5.15 9.24
CA SER A 160 8.29 -4.18 8.37
C SER A 160 8.67 -4.81 7.03
N ASP A 161 9.27 -6.00 7.05
CA ASP A 161 9.68 -6.75 5.86
C ASP A 161 8.49 -7.04 4.93
N LEU A 162 7.36 -7.48 5.51
CA LEU A 162 6.12 -7.74 4.76
C LEU A 162 5.59 -6.46 4.10
N THR A 163 5.58 -5.36 4.85
CA THR A 163 5.15 -4.06 4.32
C THR A 163 6.02 -3.65 3.13
N TYR A 164 7.32 -3.90 3.22
CA TYR A 164 8.27 -3.60 2.13
C TYR A 164 8.04 -4.48 0.90
N LEU A 165 7.80 -5.80 1.09
CA LEU A 165 7.51 -6.71 -0.02
C LEU A 165 6.20 -6.36 -0.73
N LEU A 166 5.17 -5.94 0.02
CA LEU A 166 3.88 -5.52 -0.56
C LEU A 166 4.03 -4.32 -1.50
N LEU A 167 4.97 -3.40 -1.21
CA LEU A 167 5.25 -2.26 -2.10
C LEU A 167 5.72 -2.69 -3.50
N ARG A 168 6.35 -3.87 -3.64
CA ARG A 168 6.74 -4.41 -4.96
C ARG A 168 5.53 -4.65 -5.87
N PHE A 169 4.36 -4.85 -5.29
CA PHE A 169 3.08 -5.04 -5.99
C PHE A 169 2.24 -3.75 -6.05
N GLY A 170 2.81 -2.63 -5.64
CA GLY A 170 2.09 -1.36 -5.53
C GLY A 170 1.00 -1.39 -4.45
N ILE A 171 1.14 -2.28 -3.46
CA ILE A 171 0.23 -2.41 -2.33
C ILE A 171 0.81 -1.63 -1.15
N ILE A 172 0.06 -0.62 -0.68
CA ILE A 172 0.44 0.20 0.45
C ILE A 172 -0.27 -0.32 1.69
N ALA A 173 0.47 -1.06 2.51
CA ALA A 173 -0.05 -1.59 3.76
C ALA A 173 0.21 -0.62 4.93
N ARG A 174 -0.66 -0.67 5.92
CA ARG A 174 -0.48 0.05 7.19
C ARG A 174 0.12 -0.87 8.23
N LEU A 175 1.17 -0.40 8.89
CA LEU A 175 1.79 -1.09 10.02
C LEU A 175 1.37 -0.40 11.31
N ARG A 176 0.72 -1.14 12.21
CA ARG A 176 0.29 -0.63 13.52
C ARG A 176 0.74 -1.55 14.65
N PRO A 177 1.33 -1.01 15.73
CA PRO A 177 1.48 -1.75 16.95
C PRO A 177 0.11 -1.96 17.61
N ASN A 178 -0.12 -3.15 18.13
CA ASN A 178 -1.34 -3.51 18.83
C ASN A 178 -0.96 -4.27 20.11
N PHE A 179 -1.21 -3.68 21.25
CA PHE A 179 -0.96 -4.33 22.54
C PHE A 179 -2.08 -5.34 22.81
N LYS A 180 -1.71 -6.61 22.99
CA LYS A 180 -2.65 -7.69 23.30
C LYS A 180 -2.28 -8.31 24.64
N ARG A 181 -3.28 -8.44 25.49
CA ARG A 181 -3.19 -9.18 26.76
C ARG A 181 -4.15 -10.36 26.70
N ALA A 182 -3.64 -11.54 27.05
CA ALA A 182 -4.50 -12.71 27.16
C ALA A 182 -5.43 -12.57 28.36
N THR A 183 -6.73 -12.74 28.14
CA THR A 183 -7.75 -12.56 29.21
C THR A 183 -7.73 -13.67 30.26
N ASN A 184 -7.07 -14.80 29.96
CA ASN A 184 -7.12 -16.02 30.77
C ASN A 184 -5.79 -16.38 31.43
N THR A 185 -4.81 -15.47 31.45
CA THR A 185 -3.49 -15.69 32.05
C THR A 185 -3.05 -14.46 32.85
N ASN A 186 -2.14 -14.65 33.80
CA ASN A 186 -1.46 -13.55 34.50
C ASN A 186 -0.35 -12.90 33.67
N ASP A 187 -0.39 -13.06 32.36
CA ASP A 187 0.59 -12.49 31.46
C ASP A 187 0.43 -10.96 31.38
N GLU A 188 1.53 -10.24 31.42
CA GLU A 188 1.56 -8.78 31.33
C GLU A 188 1.10 -8.25 29.97
N GLY A 189 0.98 -9.14 29.00
CA GLY A 189 0.64 -8.81 27.60
C GLY A 189 1.88 -8.49 26.78
N ASP A 190 1.67 -8.43 25.47
CA ASP A 190 2.75 -8.24 24.50
C ASP A 190 2.32 -7.30 23.39
N THR A 191 3.29 -6.62 22.78
CA THR A 191 3.05 -5.81 21.58
C THR A 191 3.14 -6.68 20.34
N TYR A 192 2.05 -6.73 19.59
CA TYR A 192 1.98 -7.34 18.26
C TYR A 192 1.94 -6.25 17.21
N TYR A 193 2.37 -6.59 16.01
CA TYR A 193 2.40 -5.69 14.86
C TYR A 193 1.44 -6.20 13.81
N GLN A 194 0.46 -5.37 13.47
CA GLN A 194 -0.54 -5.68 12.47
C GLN A 194 -0.21 -4.98 11.16
N VAL A 195 -0.10 -5.76 10.09
CA VAL A 195 0.04 -5.28 8.71
C VAL A 195 -1.35 -5.37 8.07
N SER A 196 -1.93 -4.23 7.71
CA SER A 196 -3.30 -4.14 7.18
C SER A 196 -3.30 -3.57 5.77
N ILE A 197 -4.07 -4.19 4.89
CA ILE A 197 -4.33 -3.75 3.51
C ILE A 197 -5.81 -3.39 3.43
N SER A 198 -6.13 -2.15 3.11
CA SER A 198 -7.49 -1.64 3.02
C SER A 198 -7.65 -0.72 1.82
N GLY A 199 -8.89 -0.54 1.38
CA GLY A 199 -9.23 0.18 0.16
C GLY A 199 -9.34 -0.76 -1.04
N ARG A 200 -10.39 -0.55 -1.84
CA ARG A 200 -10.75 -1.45 -2.94
C ARG A 200 -9.60 -1.69 -3.90
N ASP A 201 -8.92 -0.65 -4.34
CA ASP A 201 -7.79 -0.74 -5.26
C ASP A 201 -6.63 -1.59 -4.71
N GLN A 202 -6.35 -1.49 -3.39
CA GLN A 202 -5.30 -2.25 -2.72
C GLN A 202 -5.71 -3.73 -2.54
N LEU A 203 -6.99 -3.97 -2.26
CA LEU A 203 -7.57 -5.31 -2.15
C LEU A 203 -7.58 -6.02 -3.51
N GLU A 204 -7.95 -5.31 -4.59
CA GLU A 204 -7.92 -5.82 -5.96
C GLU A 204 -6.49 -6.17 -6.42
N LYS A 205 -5.49 -5.33 -6.08
CA LYS A 205 -4.09 -5.64 -6.33
C LYS A 205 -3.63 -6.88 -5.58
N PHE A 206 -4.00 -7.01 -4.30
CA PHE A 206 -3.67 -8.21 -3.53
C PHE A 206 -4.33 -9.45 -4.13
N ALA A 207 -5.61 -9.39 -4.47
CA ALA A 207 -6.35 -10.50 -5.05
C ALA A 207 -5.76 -10.97 -6.39
N SER A 208 -5.40 -10.02 -7.26
CA SER A 208 -4.90 -10.32 -8.61
C SER A 208 -3.45 -10.78 -8.65
N GLN A 209 -2.60 -10.29 -7.74
CA GLN A 209 -1.15 -10.54 -7.80
C GLN A 209 -0.65 -11.54 -6.75
N ILE A 210 -1.33 -11.68 -5.62
CA ILE A 210 -0.90 -12.53 -4.49
C ILE A 210 -1.99 -13.56 -4.16
N GLY A 211 -3.12 -13.13 -3.63
CA GLY A 211 -4.22 -13.99 -3.19
C GLY A 211 -3.89 -14.87 -1.99
N PHE A 212 -4.74 -15.86 -1.76
CA PHE A 212 -4.56 -16.91 -0.73
C PHE A 212 -4.40 -18.28 -1.38
N LEU A 213 -3.90 -19.27 -0.62
CA LEU A 213 -3.78 -20.65 -1.11
C LEU A 213 -5.15 -21.33 -1.21
N THR A 214 -6.04 -21.08 -0.25
CA THR A 214 -7.35 -21.74 -0.17
C THR A 214 -8.45 -20.96 -0.87
N GLU A 215 -9.38 -21.69 -1.49
CA GLU A 215 -10.57 -21.09 -2.10
C GLU A 215 -11.46 -20.39 -1.07
N THR A 216 -11.52 -20.92 0.15
CA THR A 216 -12.30 -20.34 1.25
C THR A 216 -11.85 -18.91 1.57
N LYS A 217 -10.55 -18.64 1.67
CA LYS A 217 -10.03 -17.29 1.92
C LYS A 217 -10.16 -16.40 0.69
N ASN A 218 -9.97 -16.94 -0.53
CA ASN A 218 -10.16 -16.19 -1.77
C ASN A 218 -11.64 -15.77 -1.97
N ALA A 219 -12.61 -16.63 -1.64
CA ALA A 219 -14.01 -16.29 -1.68
C ALA A 219 -14.36 -15.16 -0.69
N LYS A 220 -13.83 -15.20 0.54
CA LYS A 220 -13.97 -14.10 1.51
C LYS A 220 -13.38 -12.80 0.99
N LEU A 221 -12.22 -12.86 0.35
CA LEU A 221 -11.57 -11.70 -0.27
C LEU A 221 -12.42 -11.12 -1.40
N LYS A 222 -12.94 -11.96 -2.26
CA LYS A 222 -13.86 -11.53 -3.33
C LYS A 222 -15.09 -10.83 -2.77
N ASN A 223 -15.75 -11.43 -1.79
CA ASN A 223 -16.90 -10.83 -1.13
C ASN A 223 -16.56 -9.48 -0.49
N LEU A 224 -15.39 -9.34 0.11
CA LEU A 224 -14.90 -8.08 0.66
C LEU A 224 -14.74 -7.02 -0.44
N ILE A 225 -14.14 -7.35 -1.57
CA ILE A 225 -13.96 -6.44 -2.71
C ILE A 225 -15.31 -6.01 -3.28
N ASP A 226 -16.23 -6.97 -3.48
CA ASP A 226 -17.55 -6.72 -4.05
C ASP A 226 -18.41 -5.83 -3.13
N SER A 227 -18.25 -5.96 -1.81
CA SER A 227 -18.96 -5.14 -0.81
C SER A 227 -18.27 -3.80 -0.52
N SER A 228 -17.03 -3.63 -0.95
CA SER A 228 -16.28 -2.38 -0.70
C SER A 228 -16.79 -1.28 -1.64
N SER A 229 -17.32 -0.22 -1.07
CA SER A 229 -17.49 1.04 -1.79
C SER A 229 -16.13 1.60 -2.21
N VAL A 230 -16.11 2.50 -3.19
CA VAL A 230 -14.92 3.27 -3.54
C VAL A 230 -14.64 4.21 -2.38
N GLU A 231 -13.99 3.70 -1.36
CA GLU A 231 -13.71 4.46 -0.15
C GLU A 231 -12.37 5.18 -0.24
N ASN A 232 -12.37 6.38 0.34
CA ASN A 232 -11.21 7.19 0.56
C ASN A 232 -10.21 6.47 1.46
N THR A 233 -9.14 5.98 0.90
CA THR A 233 -8.04 5.47 1.70
C THR A 233 -7.18 6.66 2.13
N ASN A 234 -6.84 6.74 3.44
CA ASN A 234 -5.85 7.72 3.93
C ASN A 234 -4.39 7.32 3.54
N VAL A 235 -4.25 6.43 2.57
CA VAL A 235 -2.99 6.05 1.95
C VAL A 235 -3.05 6.46 0.48
N ASP A 236 -1.90 6.78 -0.10
CA ASP A 236 -1.81 7.26 -1.48
C ASP A 236 -2.56 8.58 -1.71
N VAL A 237 -2.43 9.49 -0.76
CA VAL A 237 -3.02 10.82 -0.80
C VAL A 237 -2.00 11.88 -1.20
N ILE A 238 -2.49 13.01 -1.71
CA ILE A 238 -1.67 14.14 -2.13
C ILE A 238 -1.78 15.24 -1.08
N PRO A 239 -0.74 15.45 -0.27
CA PRO A 239 -0.78 16.42 0.81
C PRO A 239 -0.53 17.85 0.33
N SER A 240 -0.86 18.83 1.20
CA SER A 240 -0.50 20.23 1.05
C SER A 240 -1.15 20.96 -0.13
N LEU A 241 -2.34 20.56 -0.54
CA LEU A 241 -3.09 21.22 -1.63
C LEU A 241 -4.00 22.35 -1.17
N GLY A 242 -4.25 22.50 0.14
CA GLY A 242 -5.16 23.51 0.70
C GLY A 242 -4.94 24.93 0.16
N PRO A 243 -3.71 25.49 0.16
CA PRO A 243 -3.45 26.82 -0.37
C PRO A 243 -3.82 26.99 -1.84
N VAL A 244 -3.57 25.96 -2.66
CA VAL A 244 -3.91 25.97 -4.10
C VAL A 244 -5.42 25.98 -4.28
N PHE A 245 -6.14 25.11 -3.57
CA PHE A 245 -7.59 25.06 -3.66
C PHE A 245 -8.26 26.27 -3.04
N LYS A 246 -7.67 26.90 -2.02
CA LYS A 246 -8.12 28.19 -1.49
C LYS A 246 -8.09 29.25 -2.59
N TYR A 247 -7.00 29.35 -3.34
CA TYR A 247 -6.89 30.28 -4.45
C TYR A 247 -7.90 29.96 -5.56
N LEU A 248 -8.00 28.69 -5.98
CA LEU A 248 -8.94 28.26 -7.03
C LEU A 248 -10.40 28.53 -6.63
N CYS A 249 -10.80 28.18 -5.41
CA CYS A 249 -12.17 28.43 -4.94
C CYS A 249 -12.49 29.91 -4.92
N ASN A 250 -11.60 30.76 -4.40
CA ASN A 250 -11.81 32.20 -4.35
C ASN A 250 -11.91 32.82 -5.77
N SER A 251 -11.21 32.24 -6.73
CA SER A 251 -11.19 32.74 -8.11
C SER A 251 -12.34 32.21 -8.96
N LEU A 252 -12.75 30.95 -8.77
CA LEU A 252 -13.79 30.31 -9.59
C LEU A 252 -15.20 30.49 -9.01
N TYR A 253 -15.30 30.69 -7.70
CA TYR A 253 -16.54 30.81 -6.94
C TYR A 253 -16.51 32.06 -6.02
N PRO A 254 -16.39 33.27 -6.60
CA PRO A 254 -16.16 34.49 -5.82
C PRO A 254 -17.39 34.97 -5.01
N THR A 255 -18.58 34.46 -5.31
CA THR A 255 -19.82 34.87 -4.67
C THR A 255 -20.52 33.71 -3.97
N THR A 256 -21.34 34.02 -2.97
CA THR A 256 -22.17 33.04 -2.25
C THR A 256 -23.32 32.46 -3.08
N GLU A 257 -23.68 33.13 -4.19
CA GLU A 257 -24.76 32.73 -5.09
C GLU A 257 -24.45 31.46 -5.86
N ILE A 258 -23.15 31.13 -6.04
CA ILE A 258 -22.70 29.93 -6.73
C ILE A 258 -22.07 29.02 -5.70
N ARG A 259 -22.75 27.92 -5.44
CA ARG A 259 -22.29 26.93 -4.46
C ARG A 259 -20.98 26.28 -4.91
N THR A 260 -19.93 26.46 -4.14
CA THR A 260 -18.67 25.74 -4.31
C THR A 260 -18.90 24.24 -4.04
N PRO A 261 -18.49 23.32 -4.92
CA PRO A 261 -18.56 21.89 -4.66
C PRO A 261 -17.86 21.50 -3.36
N GLN A 262 -18.49 20.60 -2.59
CA GLN A 262 -18.00 20.24 -1.26
C GLN A 262 -16.56 19.70 -1.28
N ILE A 263 -16.23 18.85 -2.24
CA ILE A 263 -14.88 18.30 -2.40
C ILE A 263 -13.79 19.40 -2.50
N LEU A 264 -14.10 20.53 -3.17
CA LEU A 264 -13.17 21.65 -3.28
C LEU A 264 -13.03 22.40 -1.94
N ILE A 265 -14.11 22.48 -1.16
CA ILE A 265 -14.13 23.10 0.17
C ILE A 265 -13.28 22.28 1.12
N ASP A 266 -13.47 20.96 1.14
CA ASP A 266 -12.79 20.06 2.06
C ASP A 266 -11.27 20.06 1.80
N ILE A 267 -10.84 20.02 0.53
CA ILE A 267 -9.42 20.13 0.16
C ILE A 267 -8.87 21.50 0.52
N LYS A 268 -9.62 22.58 0.24
CA LYS A 268 -9.26 23.97 0.58
C LYS A 268 -9.02 24.15 2.07
N ASN A 269 -9.89 23.57 2.90
CA ASN A 269 -9.83 23.68 4.35
C ASN A 269 -8.79 22.73 4.98
N GLY A 270 -8.25 21.78 4.18
CA GLY A 270 -7.31 20.78 4.67
C GLY A 270 -7.96 19.72 5.55
N GLU A 271 -9.29 19.52 5.42
CA GLU A 271 -10.03 18.51 6.19
C GLU A 271 -9.57 17.10 5.85
N TYR A 272 -9.13 16.91 4.61
CA TYR A 272 -8.40 15.71 4.20
C TYR A 272 -7.42 15.99 3.04
N ASN A 273 -6.48 15.07 2.84
CA ASN A 273 -5.64 15.06 1.67
C ASN A 273 -6.29 14.19 0.60
N PRO A 274 -6.57 14.70 -0.61
CA PRO A 274 -7.30 13.95 -1.61
C PRO A 274 -6.49 12.77 -2.15
N SER A 275 -7.19 11.68 -2.47
CA SER A 275 -6.66 10.63 -3.34
C SER A 275 -6.45 11.17 -4.76
N ARG A 276 -5.86 10.38 -5.66
CA ARG A 276 -5.70 10.80 -7.07
C ARG A 276 -7.03 10.93 -7.79
N GLU A 277 -7.96 10.03 -7.51
CA GLU A 277 -9.29 10.06 -8.11
C GLU A 277 -10.04 11.30 -7.68
N GLN A 278 -10.04 11.58 -6.37
CA GLN A 278 -10.64 12.80 -5.82
C GLN A 278 -9.99 14.07 -6.34
N LEU A 279 -8.66 14.08 -6.48
CA LEU A 279 -7.98 15.21 -7.08
C LEU A 279 -8.34 15.34 -8.56
N SER A 280 -8.44 14.23 -9.30
CA SER A 280 -8.88 14.25 -10.70
C SER A 280 -10.31 14.80 -10.83
N GLU A 281 -11.22 14.39 -9.95
CA GLU A 281 -12.58 14.90 -9.89
C GLU A 281 -12.59 16.39 -9.56
N ALA A 282 -11.86 16.81 -8.54
CA ALA A 282 -11.72 18.21 -8.16
C ALA A 282 -11.18 19.08 -9.30
N ILE A 283 -10.21 18.57 -10.07
CA ILE A 283 -9.66 19.25 -11.25
C ILE A 283 -10.73 19.36 -12.35
N LYS A 284 -11.47 18.28 -12.65
CA LYS A 284 -12.56 18.30 -13.65
C LYS A 284 -13.64 19.31 -13.30
N LEU A 285 -13.99 19.43 -12.02
CA LEU A 285 -14.94 20.45 -11.55
C LEU A 285 -14.41 21.87 -11.79
N CYS A 286 -13.13 22.11 -11.49
CA CYS A 286 -12.48 23.39 -11.79
C CYS A 286 -12.45 23.68 -13.30
N GLU A 287 -12.07 22.73 -14.13
CA GLU A 287 -12.02 22.85 -15.58
C GLU A 287 -13.42 23.11 -16.18
N GLY A 288 -14.44 22.37 -15.71
CA GLY A 288 -15.82 22.59 -16.10
C GLY A 288 -16.31 24.01 -15.75
N ARG A 289 -15.95 24.50 -14.56
CA ARG A 289 -16.27 25.87 -14.16
C ARG A 289 -15.55 26.93 -14.98
N ILE A 290 -14.28 26.71 -15.29
CA ILE A 290 -13.48 27.56 -16.18
C ILE A 290 -14.14 27.63 -17.57
N SER A 291 -14.57 26.50 -18.11
CA SER A 291 -15.25 26.44 -19.40
C SER A 291 -16.58 27.20 -19.40
N GLN A 292 -17.36 27.08 -18.32
CA GLN A 292 -18.57 27.87 -18.12
C GLN A 292 -18.29 29.40 -18.07
N LEU A 293 -17.27 29.78 -17.30
CA LEU A 293 -16.89 31.20 -17.20
C LEU A 293 -16.38 31.75 -18.54
N ASN A 294 -15.65 30.96 -19.32
CA ASN A 294 -15.19 31.36 -20.65
C ASN A 294 -16.36 31.52 -21.64
N SER A 295 -17.36 30.65 -21.57
CA SER A 295 -18.57 30.74 -22.41
C SER A 295 -19.44 31.98 -22.04
N LEU A 296 -19.57 32.23 -20.74
CA LEU A 296 -20.25 33.43 -20.22
C LEU A 296 -19.48 34.71 -20.53
N GLY A 297 -18.16 34.66 -20.61
CA GLY A 297 -17.30 35.80 -20.86
C GLY A 297 -17.43 36.38 -22.25
N ASN A 298 -17.90 35.62 -23.21
CA ASN A 298 -18.30 36.11 -24.49
C ASN A 298 -19.64 36.88 -24.46
N GLN A 299 -20.36 36.83 -23.34
CA GLN A 299 -21.68 37.47 -23.15
C GLN A 299 -21.71 38.57 -22.10
N ILE A 300 -20.78 38.66 -21.14
CA ILE A 300 -20.89 39.58 -20.01
C ILE A 300 -19.51 40.16 -19.61
N GLN A 301 -19.49 41.48 -19.31
CA GLN A 301 -18.33 42.23 -18.76
C GLN A 301 -17.77 41.65 -17.42
N LEU A 302 -18.34 40.60 -16.86
CA LEU A 302 -17.94 40.00 -15.57
C LEU A 302 -16.52 39.42 -15.57
N LEU A 303 -15.98 39.06 -16.75
CA LEU A 303 -14.59 38.58 -16.86
C LEU A 303 -13.54 39.67 -16.60
N ARG A 304 -13.93 40.94 -16.58
CA ARG A 304 -13.01 42.00 -16.15
C ARG A 304 -12.66 41.95 -14.66
N THR A 305 -13.46 41.24 -13.88
CA THR A 305 -13.21 41.00 -12.43
C THR A 305 -12.37 39.75 -12.14
N LEU A 306 -12.04 38.97 -13.17
CA LEU A 306 -11.25 37.74 -13.06
C LEU A 306 -9.92 37.79 -13.84
N PRO A 307 -9.18 38.92 -13.92
CA PRO A 307 -7.94 39.01 -14.66
C PRO A 307 -6.91 37.99 -14.22
N PRO A 308 -6.82 37.56 -12.95
CA PRO A 308 -5.83 36.57 -12.54
C PRO A 308 -6.03 35.19 -13.17
N ILE A 309 -7.28 34.74 -13.37
CA ILE A 309 -7.57 33.37 -13.87
C ILE A 309 -7.29 33.27 -15.36
N ASN A 310 -7.77 34.20 -16.17
CA ASN A 310 -7.46 34.18 -17.60
C ASN A 310 -5.95 34.35 -17.84
N LYS A 311 -5.30 35.22 -17.05
CA LYS A 311 -3.84 35.30 -17.03
C LYS A 311 -3.19 34.00 -16.59
N LEU A 312 -3.71 33.32 -15.58
CA LEU A 312 -3.23 32.05 -15.09
C LEU A 312 -3.44 30.91 -16.12
N ILE A 313 -4.56 30.89 -16.83
CA ILE A 313 -4.84 29.94 -17.91
C ILE A 313 -3.96 30.21 -19.13
N GLU A 314 -3.85 31.47 -19.59
CA GLU A 314 -2.96 31.83 -20.68
C GLU A 314 -1.47 31.61 -20.35
N ILE A 315 -1.04 31.96 -19.15
CA ILE A 315 0.30 31.76 -18.68
C ILE A 315 0.55 30.27 -18.42
N GLY A 316 -0.46 29.49 -18.00
CA GLY A 316 -0.41 28.03 -17.90
C GLY A 316 -0.10 27.36 -19.23
N LYS A 317 -0.56 27.92 -20.33
CA LYS A 317 -0.21 27.53 -21.70
C LYS A 317 1.20 27.96 -22.12
N ARG A 318 1.76 29.01 -21.54
CA ARG A 318 3.09 29.60 -21.86
C ARG A 318 4.19 29.38 -20.82
N SER A 319 3.94 28.63 -19.85
CA SER A 319 4.74 27.78 -18.95
C SER A 319 5.83 28.32 -18.03
N ARG A 320 6.71 29.22 -18.34
CA ARG A 320 7.84 29.57 -17.45
C ARG A 320 7.52 30.63 -16.38
N LYS A 321 6.89 31.71 -16.77
CA LYS A 321 6.56 32.84 -15.85
C LYS A 321 5.48 32.51 -14.82
N LEU A 322 4.52 31.66 -15.17
CA LEU A 322 3.50 31.21 -14.23
C LEU A 322 4.08 30.32 -13.15
N ASN A 323 4.98 29.43 -13.54
CA ASN A 323 5.65 28.58 -12.57
C ASN A 323 6.40 29.38 -11.51
N THR A 324 6.99 30.52 -11.87
CA THR A 324 7.69 31.40 -10.93
C THR A 324 6.68 32.13 -10.03
N LEU A 325 5.64 32.73 -10.60
CA LEU A 325 4.66 33.52 -9.86
C LEU A 325 3.78 32.67 -8.93
N LEU A 326 3.31 31.51 -9.42
CA LEU A 326 2.56 30.55 -8.60
C LEU A 326 3.44 29.81 -7.61
N TRP A 327 4.73 29.68 -7.93
CA TRP A 327 5.71 29.14 -7.03
C TRP A 327 6.03 30.06 -5.85
N GLU A 328 6.07 31.35 -6.10
CA GLU A 328 6.31 32.36 -5.07
C GLU A 328 5.05 32.58 -4.20
N GLU A 329 3.86 32.60 -4.79
CA GLU A 329 2.59 32.89 -4.07
C GLU A 329 1.90 31.64 -3.50
N LEU A 330 1.91 30.51 -4.21
CA LEU A 330 1.18 29.30 -3.83
C LEU A 330 2.08 28.13 -3.38
N GLY A 331 3.39 28.35 -3.45
CA GLY A 331 4.36 27.30 -3.17
C GLY A 331 4.32 26.17 -4.22
N GLN A 332 4.92 25.04 -3.88
CA GLN A 332 5.17 23.95 -4.83
C GLN A 332 3.96 23.07 -5.16
N SER A 333 2.88 23.22 -4.39
CA SER A 333 1.64 22.47 -4.59
C SER A 333 1.04 22.66 -5.99
N TRP A 334 1.23 23.85 -6.60
CA TRP A 334 0.79 24.12 -7.97
C TRP A 334 1.54 23.32 -9.03
N ARG A 335 2.82 23.06 -8.83
CA ARG A 335 3.61 22.24 -9.76
C ARG A 335 3.09 20.81 -9.84
N ILE A 336 2.67 20.28 -8.70
CA ILE A 336 2.03 18.96 -8.61
C ILE A 336 0.70 19.00 -9.36
N MET A 337 -0.13 20.00 -9.12
CA MET A 337 -1.44 20.14 -9.76
C MET A 337 -1.37 20.33 -11.27
N LYS A 338 -0.45 21.17 -11.76
CA LYS A 338 -0.25 21.43 -13.19
C LYS A 338 0.09 20.15 -13.98
N GLN A 339 0.74 19.19 -13.34
CA GLN A 339 1.08 17.91 -13.92
C GLN A 339 -0.16 17.04 -14.20
N TYR A 340 -1.27 17.28 -13.50
CA TYR A 340 -2.56 16.63 -13.75
C TYR A 340 -3.39 17.35 -14.82
N ILE A 341 -3.19 18.65 -14.99
CA ILE A 341 -3.97 19.47 -15.91
C ILE A 341 -3.47 19.36 -17.36
N HIS A 342 -2.19 19.07 -17.57
CA HIS A 342 -1.58 19.01 -18.90
C HIS A 342 -0.96 17.65 -19.21
N PRO A 343 -1.62 16.82 -20.07
CA PRO A 343 -1.15 15.46 -20.43
C PRO A 343 0.30 15.36 -20.94
N PRO A 344 0.86 16.27 -21.74
CA PRO A 344 2.26 16.16 -22.17
C PRO A 344 3.29 16.39 -21.07
N LEU A 345 2.92 17.14 -20.02
CA LEU A 345 3.74 17.31 -18.82
C LEU A 345 3.52 16.18 -17.82
N ALA A 346 2.42 15.44 -17.96
CA ALA A 346 2.08 14.31 -17.10
C ALA A 346 3.10 13.16 -17.22
N GLN A 347 3.76 12.96 -18.36
CA GLN A 347 4.75 11.88 -18.49
C GLN A 347 6.00 12.13 -17.63
N ASN A 348 6.53 13.35 -17.63
CA ASN A 348 7.67 13.68 -16.78
C ASN A 348 7.28 13.86 -15.30
N ALA A 349 6.06 14.20 -15.05
CA ALA A 349 5.51 14.33 -13.73
C ALA A 349 5.03 13.02 -13.15
N LEU A 350 4.57 12.11 -13.98
CA LEU A 350 4.30 10.74 -13.58
C LEU A 350 5.58 10.09 -13.03
N ILE A 351 6.75 10.43 -13.56
CA ILE A 351 8.05 9.98 -13.03
C ILE A 351 8.30 10.62 -11.66
N LEU A 352 8.14 11.92 -11.52
CA LEU A 352 8.34 12.60 -10.23
C LEU A 352 7.26 12.20 -9.21
N TYR A 353 6.04 12.00 -9.66
CA TYR A 353 4.92 11.61 -8.85
C TYR A 353 4.95 10.11 -8.50
N LYS A 354 5.37 9.25 -9.42
CA LYS A 354 5.68 7.84 -9.15
C LYS A 354 6.85 7.69 -8.16
N THR A 355 7.69 8.72 -8.04
CA THR A 355 8.79 8.77 -7.08
C THR A 355 8.34 9.37 -5.73
N ILE A 356 7.20 10.10 -5.71
CA ILE A 356 6.66 10.78 -4.52
C ILE A 356 5.51 10.00 -3.87
N THR A 357 4.86 9.15 -4.61
CA THR A 357 3.73 8.34 -4.18
C THR A 357 3.96 6.88 -4.49
#